data_492f8dc9572ff247440284492e98ad92
#
_entry.id   492f8dc9572ff247440284492e98ad92
#
_cell.length_a   1.000
_cell.length_b   1.000
_cell.length_c   1.000
_cell.angle_alpha   90.00
_cell.angle_beta   90.00
_cell.angle_gamma   90.00
#
_symmetry.space_group_name_H-M   'P 1'
#
loop_
_entity.id
_entity.type
_entity.pdbx_description
1 polymer ?
#
loop_
_entity_poly.entity_id
_entity_poly.type
_entity_poly.pdbx_seq_one_letter_code
_entity_poly.pdbx_strand_id
1 'polypeptide(L)'
;MTAALDRIRTASGDRVAQLRFECIAGKIEREPGLLEIPLANIARWLAGGHPARKRLEGWRDMLVEARDSSEGIARLVALLRNDSAEAAEWKSFSPFAGVLTREELDGLRWTSRH
;
A
#
# COMPACT_ATOMS: atom_id res chain seq x y z
N MET A 1 -31.19 2.75 -7.14
CA MET A 1 -30.99 4.16 -6.76
C MET A 1 -29.99 4.31 -5.63
N THR A 2 -30.14 3.57 -4.54
CA THR A 2 -29.16 3.55 -3.46
C THR A 2 -27.79 3.06 -3.90
N ALA A 3 -27.73 2.16 -4.87
CA ALA A 3 -26.47 1.60 -5.39
C ALA A 3 -25.58 2.67 -6.04
N ALA A 4 -26.17 3.71 -6.64
CA ALA A 4 -25.38 4.78 -7.26
C ALA A 4 -24.70 5.66 -6.22
N LEU A 5 -25.36 5.94 -5.11
CA LEU A 5 -24.78 6.70 -3.99
C LEU A 5 -23.67 5.93 -3.30
N ASP A 6 -23.87 4.62 -3.12
CA ASP A 6 -22.85 3.76 -2.54
C ASP A 6 -21.60 3.68 -3.42
N ARG A 7 -21.78 3.65 -4.73
CA ARG A 7 -20.66 3.70 -5.68
C ARG A 7 -19.87 5.00 -5.56
N ILE A 8 -20.54 6.13 -5.39
CA ILE A 8 -19.88 7.42 -5.25
C ILE A 8 -19.05 7.47 -3.96
N ARG A 9 -19.59 6.96 -2.87
CA ARG A 9 -18.86 6.87 -1.60
C ARG A 9 -17.66 5.96 -1.70
N THR A 10 -17.84 4.78 -2.29
CA THR A 10 -16.78 3.81 -2.49
C THR A 10 -15.69 4.40 -3.38
N ALA A 11 -16.07 5.07 -4.46
CA ALA A 11 -15.12 5.71 -5.36
C ALA A 11 -14.29 6.77 -4.65
N SER A 12 -14.89 7.57 -3.75
CA SER A 12 -14.15 8.58 -2.98
C SER A 12 -13.15 7.94 -2.02
N GLY A 13 -13.58 6.89 -1.30
CA GLY A 13 -12.71 6.14 -0.40
C GLY A 13 -11.60 5.43 -1.15
N ASP A 14 -11.92 4.81 -2.29
CA ASP A 14 -10.95 4.15 -3.14
C ASP A 14 -9.94 5.14 -3.71
N ARG A 15 -10.37 6.34 -4.05
CA ARG A 15 -9.50 7.38 -4.55
C ARG A 15 -8.49 7.83 -3.50
N VAL A 16 -8.91 8.02 -2.26
CA VAL A 16 -8.00 8.38 -1.17
C VAL A 16 -6.99 7.27 -0.92
N ALA A 17 -7.47 6.02 -0.91
CA ALA A 17 -6.61 4.86 -0.74
C ALA A 17 -5.60 4.76 -1.88
N GLN A 18 -6.04 4.96 -3.12
CA GLN A 18 -5.17 4.90 -4.28
C GLN A 18 -4.11 6.00 -4.24
N LEU A 19 -4.49 7.23 -3.88
CA LEU A 19 -3.54 8.33 -3.74
C LEU A 19 -2.48 8.01 -2.69
N ARG A 20 -2.88 7.37 -1.59
CA ARG A 20 -1.94 6.95 -0.55
C ARG A 20 -0.92 5.97 -1.12
N PHE A 21 -1.38 4.96 -1.86
CA PHE A 21 -0.48 3.97 -2.45
C PHE A 21 0.43 4.57 -3.53
N GLU A 22 -0.06 5.53 -4.30
CA GLU A 22 0.78 6.25 -5.27
C GLU A 22 1.88 7.05 -4.58
N CYS A 23 1.57 7.68 -3.44
CA CYS A 23 2.57 8.38 -2.64
C CYS A 23 3.60 7.42 -2.05
N ILE A 24 3.15 6.26 -1.56
CA ILE A 24 4.05 5.23 -1.05
C ILE A 24 4.99 4.76 -2.16
N ALA A 25 4.44 4.49 -3.35
CA ALA A 25 5.23 4.06 -4.51
C ALA A 25 6.32 5.08 -4.86
N GLY A 26 5.95 6.35 -4.98
CA GLY A 26 6.90 7.41 -5.29
C GLY A 26 7.98 7.57 -4.23
N LYS A 27 7.61 7.42 -2.96
CA LYS A 27 8.55 7.53 -1.85
C LYS A 27 9.56 6.38 -1.85
N ILE A 28 9.09 5.15 -2.09
CA ILE A 28 9.94 3.97 -2.18
C ILE A 28 10.90 4.08 -3.36
N GLU A 29 10.44 4.58 -4.51
CA GLU A 29 11.32 4.81 -5.66
C GLU A 29 12.48 5.74 -5.33
N ARG A 30 12.21 6.80 -4.56
CA ARG A 30 13.24 7.77 -4.19
C ARG A 30 14.14 7.26 -3.06
N GLU A 31 13.58 6.45 -2.16
CA GLU A 31 14.29 5.94 -0.99
C GLU A 31 13.99 4.46 -0.77
N PRO A 32 14.65 3.57 -1.52
CA PRO A 32 14.40 2.11 -1.38
C PRO A 32 14.65 1.57 0.03
N GLY A 33 15.47 2.24 0.84
CA GLY A 33 15.69 1.85 2.23
C GLY A 33 14.43 1.84 3.08
N LEU A 34 13.38 2.56 2.65
CA LEU A 34 12.09 2.57 3.35
C LEU A 34 11.39 1.21 3.33
N LEU A 35 11.81 0.27 2.46
CA LEU A 35 11.28 -1.09 2.43
C LEU A 35 11.48 -1.83 3.76
N GLU A 36 12.44 -1.41 4.57
CA GLU A 36 12.67 -1.99 5.88
C GLU A 36 11.46 -1.78 6.82
N ILE A 37 10.69 -0.72 6.63
CA ILE A 37 9.51 -0.43 7.46
C ILE A 37 8.42 -1.50 7.27
N PRO A 38 7.90 -1.75 6.07
CA PRO A 38 6.91 -2.81 5.88
C PRO A 38 7.46 -4.20 6.17
N LEU A 39 8.75 -4.46 5.89
CA LEU A 39 9.36 -5.74 6.22
C LEU A 39 9.37 -5.97 7.74
N ALA A 40 9.70 -4.95 8.52
CA ALA A 40 9.67 -5.03 9.98
C ALA A 40 8.24 -5.24 10.51
N ASN A 41 7.26 -4.57 9.91
CA ASN A 41 5.85 -4.74 10.26
C ASN A 41 5.41 -6.19 10.06
N ILE A 42 5.76 -6.77 8.92
CA ILE A 42 5.41 -8.16 8.61
C ILE A 42 6.07 -9.12 9.60
N ALA A 43 7.36 -8.93 9.87
CA ALA A 43 8.08 -9.79 10.81
C ALA A 43 7.41 -9.78 12.18
N ARG A 44 7.03 -8.60 12.68
CA ARG A 44 6.36 -8.45 13.97
C ARG A 44 4.99 -9.12 13.97
N TRP A 45 4.20 -8.94 12.91
CA TRP A 45 2.87 -9.53 12.83
C TRP A 45 2.92 -11.05 12.70
N LEU A 46 3.86 -11.58 11.92
CA LEU A 46 4.04 -13.03 11.81
C LEU A 46 4.48 -13.64 13.15
N ALA A 47 5.38 -12.98 13.85
CA ALA A 47 5.82 -13.43 15.17
C ALA A 47 4.67 -13.44 16.18
N GLY A 48 3.73 -12.52 16.05
CA GLY A 48 2.53 -12.43 16.89
C GLY A 48 1.40 -13.38 16.51
N GLY A 49 1.57 -14.20 15.47
CA GLY A 49 0.55 -15.17 15.06
C GLY A 49 -0.64 -14.56 14.32
N HIS A 50 -0.39 -13.55 13.51
CA HIS A 50 -1.47 -12.86 12.77
C HIS A 50 -2.27 -13.83 11.89
N PRO A 51 -3.62 -13.74 11.87
CA PRO A 51 -4.46 -14.68 11.09
C PRO A 51 -4.28 -14.56 9.57
N ALA A 52 -3.81 -13.44 9.05
CA ALA A 52 -3.57 -13.25 7.60
C ALA A 52 -2.16 -13.67 7.19
N ARG A 53 -1.65 -14.77 7.74
CA ARG A 53 -0.29 -15.23 7.55
C ARG A 53 0.10 -15.38 6.07
N LYS A 54 -0.75 -15.99 5.26
CA LYS A 54 -0.45 -16.20 3.84
C LYS A 54 -0.30 -14.90 3.07
N ARG A 55 -1.13 -13.92 3.37
CA ARG A 55 -1.03 -12.58 2.77
C ARG A 55 0.25 -11.89 3.18
N LEU A 56 0.60 -11.99 4.45
CA LEU A 56 1.84 -11.39 4.96
C LEU A 56 3.06 -12.02 4.31
N GLU A 57 3.05 -13.33 4.14
CA GLU A 57 4.14 -14.03 3.46
C GLU A 57 4.26 -13.61 1.99
N GLY A 58 3.13 -13.46 1.30
CA GLY A 58 3.11 -12.96 -0.07
C GLY A 58 3.69 -11.55 -0.19
N TRP A 59 3.30 -10.65 0.70
CA TRP A 59 3.86 -9.31 0.75
C TRP A 59 5.36 -9.33 1.07
N ARG A 60 5.77 -10.19 2.00
CA ARG A 60 7.19 -10.34 2.35
C ARG A 60 8.01 -10.74 1.13
N ASP A 61 7.55 -11.74 0.39
CA ASP A 61 8.27 -12.21 -0.79
C ASP A 61 8.41 -11.09 -1.83
N MET A 62 7.36 -10.34 -2.05
CA MET A 62 7.38 -9.20 -2.98
C MET A 62 8.33 -8.09 -2.50
N LEU A 63 8.32 -7.79 -1.21
CA LEU A 63 9.18 -6.77 -0.63
C LEU A 63 10.65 -7.16 -0.62
N VAL A 64 10.94 -8.44 -0.36
CA VAL A 64 12.31 -8.96 -0.43
C VAL A 64 12.84 -8.86 -1.85
N GLU A 65 12.03 -9.23 -2.84
CA GLU A 65 12.41 -9.09 -4.25
C GLU A 65 12.67 -7.62 -4.60
N ALA A 66 11.83 -6.71 -4.12
CA ALA A 66 12.00 -5.28 -4.33
C ALA A 66 13.29 -4.75 -3.69
N ARG A 67 13.63 -5.27 -2.51
CA ARG A 67 14.87 -4.89 -1.83
C ARG A 67 16.10 -5.37 -2.61
N ASP A 68 16.02 -6.56 -3.18
CA ASP A 68 17.17 -7.22 -3.78
C ASP A 68 17.40 -6.89 -5.26
N SER A 69 16.42 -6.29 -5.94
CA SER A 69 16.57 -5.99 -7.37
C SER A 69 15.76 -4.77 -7.81
N SER A 70 16.27 -4.06 -8.81
CA SER A 70 15.54 -2.94 -9.40
C SER A 70 14.27 -3.39 -10.12
N GLU A 71 14.27 -4.60 -10.67
CA GLU A 71 13.07 -5.19 -11.28
C GLU A 71 11.99 -5.45 -10.24
N GLY A 72 12.39 -5.90 -9.04
CA GLY A 72 11.47 -6.10 -7.94
C GLY A 72 10.83 -4.80 -7.48
N ILE A 73 11.61 -3.72 -7.40
CA ILE A 73 11.08 -2.39 -7.07
C ILE A 73 10.05 -1.98 -8.14
N ALA A 74 10.37 -2.16 -9.41
CA ALA A 74 9.47 -1.79 -10.50
C ALA A 74 8.15 -2.54 -10.41
N ARG A 75 8.16 -3.84 -10.08
CA ARG A 75 6.94 -4.63 -9.89
C ARG A 75 6.12 -4.15 -8.72
N LEU A 76 6.79 -3.86 -7.59
CA LEU A 76 6.10 -3.35 -6.41
C LEU A 76 5.43 -2.00 -6.70
N VAL A 77 6.16 -1.09 -7.31
CA VAL A 77 5.65 0.24 -7.65
C VAL A 77 4.47 0.12 -8.62
N ALA A 78 4.58 -0.77 -9.62
CA ALA A 78 3.50 -1.01 -10.57
C ALA A 78 2.24 -1.53 -9.87
N LEU A 79 2.39 -2.44 -8.92
CA LEU A 79 1.26 -2.95 -8.14
C LEU A 79 0.61 -1.83 -7.31
N LEU A 80 1.41 -1.01 -6.64
CA LEU A 80 0.90 0.06 -5.80
C LEU A 80 0.16 1.13 -6.62
N ARG A 81 0.60 1.39 -7.85
CA ARG A 81 -0.03 2.35 -8.76
C ARG A 81 -1.21 1.77 -9.54
N ASN A 82 -1.34 0.46 -9.59
CA ASN A 82 -2.41 -0.20 -10.32
C ASN A 82 -3.73 -0.10 -9.55
N ASP A 83 -4.79 0.33 -10.22
CA ASP A 83 -6.12 0.48 -9.63
C ASP A 83 -7.10 -0.64 -10.01
N SER A 84 -6.60 -1.73 -10.58
CA SER A 84 -7.43 -2.88 -10.93
C SER A 84 -8.02 -3.56 -9.69
N ALA A 85 -9.08 -4.35 -9.88
CA ALA A 85 -9.70 -5.10 -8.80
C ALA A 85 -8.70 -6.07 -8.13
N GLU A 86 -7.84 -6.70 -8.92
CA GLU A 86 -6.82 -7.60 -8.41
C GLU A 86 -5.81 -6.86 -7.53
N ALA A 87 -5.34 -5.70 -7.99
CA ALA A 87 -4.43 -4.87 -7.21
C ALA A 87 -5.10 -4.36 -5.93
N ALA A 88 -6.37 -3.98 -6.01
CA ALA A 88 -7.14 -3.53 -4.85
C ALA A 88 -7.24 -4.64 -3.79
N GLU A 89 -7.40 -5.89 -4.22
CA GLU A 89 -7.45 -7.02 -3.31
C GLU A 89 -6.12 -7.20 -2.57
N TRP A 90 -4.99 -7.11 -3.27
CA TRP A 90 -3.68 -7.11 -2.64
C TRP A 90 -3.55 -5.97 -1.62
N LYS A 91 -3.95 -4.77 -2.02
CA LYS A 91 -3.79 -3.55 -1.21
C LYS A 91 -4.81 -3.43 -0.08
N SER A 92 -5.86 -4.25 -0.06
CA SER A 92 -6.87 -4.24 1.00
C SER A 92 -6.26 -4.59 2.37
N PHE A 93 -5.16 -5.31 2.38
CA PHE A 93 -4.38 -5.58 3.56
C PHE A 93 -2.92 -5.30 3.24
N SER A 94 -2.40 -4.18 3.70
CA SER A 94 -1.06 -3.75 3.33
C SER A 94 -0.15 -3.54 4.55
N PRO A 95 1.14 -3.81 4.40
CA PRO A 95 2.11 -3.66 5.50
C PRO A 95 2.78 -2.29 5.56
N PHE A 96 2.27 -1.29 4.86
CA PHE A 96 2.98 -0.03 4.65
C PHE A 96 2.76 1.02 5.75
N ALA A 97 2.18 0.65 6.89
CA ALA A 97 2.02 1.57 8.01
C ALA A 97 3.38 2.13 8.45
N GLY A 98 3.49 3.44 8.55
CA GLY A 98 4.71 4.11 8.95
C GLY A 98 5.60 4.57 7.80
N VAL A 99 5.33 4.15 6.55
CA VAL A 99 6.08 4.64 5.40
C VAL A 99 5.79 6.11 5.11
N LEU A 100 4.51 6.49 5.18
CA LEU A 100 4.12 7.89 5.07
C LEU A 100 4.09 8.54 6.44
N THR A 101 4.57 9.78 6.52
CA THR A 101 4.49 10.55 7.75
C THR A 101 3.06 11.03 7.98
N ARG A 102 2.79 11.46 9.21
CA ARG A 102 1.49 12.01 9.56
C ARG A 102 1.16 13.25 8.70
N GLU A 103 2.16 14.08 8.46
CA GLU A 103 2.00 15.26 7.60
C GLU A 103 1.63 14.89 6.18
N GLU A 104 2.27 13.86 5.63
CA GLU A 104 1.96 13.36 4.30
C GLU A 104 0.54 12.82 4.22
N LEU A 105 0.09 12.08 5.23
CA LEU A 105 -1.26 11.55 5.31
C LEU A 105 -2.30 12.67 5.41
N ASP A 106 -2.02 13.68 6.21
CA ASP A 106 -2.91 14.84 6.37
C ASP A 106 -3.01 15.62 5.06
N GLY A 107 -1.90 15.77 4.34
CA GLY A 107 -1.88 16.41 3.02
C GLY A 107 -2.75 15.69 2.00
N LEU A 108 -2.79 14.36 2.04
CA LEU A 108 -3.65 13.58 1.16
C LEU A 108 -5.13 13.80 1.46
N ARG A 109 -5.51 13.87 2.73
CA ARG A 109 -6.89 14.17 3.14
C ARG A 109 -7.31 15.55 2.65
N TRP A 110 -6.42 16.52 2.80
CA TRP A 110 -6.68 17.88 2.36
C TRP A 110 -6.89 17.95 0.85
N THR A 111 -6.01 17.29 0.08
CA THR A 111 -6.10 17.25 -1.38
C THR A 111 -7.39 16.60 -1.85
N SER A 112 -7.84 15.54 -1.19
CA SER A 112 -9.04 14.81 -1.60
C SER A 112 -10.35 15.54 -1.27
N ARG A 113 -10.32 16.55 -0.41
CA ARG A 113 -11.49 17.38 -0.11
C ARG A 113 -11.71 18.50 -1.13
N HIS A 114 -10.73 18.79 -1.92
CA HIS A 114 -10.75 19.79 -2.98
C HIS A 114 -10.68 19.16 -4.35
#